data_e7308b35108c5bae500722d1d4ad73a2
#
_entry.id   e7308b35108c5bae500722d1d4ad73a2
#
_cell.length_a   1.000
_cell.length_b   1.000
_cell.length_c   1.000
_cell.angle_alpha   90.00
_cell.angle_beta   90.00
_cell.angle_gamma   90.00
#
_symmetry.space_group_name_H-M   'P 1'
#
loop_
_entity.id
_entity.type
_entity.pdbx_description
1 polymer ?
#
loop_
_entity_poly.entity_id
_entity_poly.type
_entity_poly.pdbx_seq_one_letter_code
_entity_poly.pdbx_strand_id
1 'polypeptide(L)'
;MRILITGGDGEFCKHLVKEGKDFSFLTPSKKEADVRHYWQLDRYFYTHQSEFDFVIHAGAITRPMVIHEDNPKLSIETNIVGTANIVLMCERYNKKIVYISTDYVYEGIDGNYNEADPMKPFTKYGWSKLSLIHI
;
A
#
# COMPACT_ATOMS: atom_id res chain seq x y z
N MET A 1 -8.62 5.22 18.14
CA MET A 1 -8.75 4.49 16.85
C MET A 1 -7.47 3.70 16.62
N ARG A 2 -7.58 2.44 16.24
CA ARG A 2 -6.47 1.49 16.11
C ARG A 2 -6.24 1.20 14.63
N ILE A 3 -5.01 1.32 14.18
CA ILE A 3 -4.66 1.33 12.75
C ILE A 3 -3.56 0.32 12.49
N LEU A 4 -3.78 -0.57 11.53
CA LEU A 4 -2.71 -1.39 10.98
C LEU A 4 -2.08 -0.65 9.79
N ILE A 5 -0.75 -0.51 9.76
CA ILE A 5 -0.02 0.10 8.65
C ILE A 5 0.85 -0.97 8.00
N THR A 6 0.60 -1.32 6.75
CA THR A 6 1.50 -2.17 6.00
C THR A 6 2.71 -1.37 5.52
N GLY A 7 3.86 -2.02 5.39
CA GLY A 7 5.11 -1.31 5.12
C GLY A 7 5.70 -0.65 6.37
N GLY A 8 5.58 -1.33 7.51
CA GLY A 8 5.99 -0.83 8.84
C GLY A 8 7.45 -0.36 8.92
N ASP A 9 8.34 -0.92 8.13
CA ASP A 9 9.77 -0.53 8.06
C ASP A 9 10.00 0.77 7.25
N GLY A 10 8.98 1.27 6.54
CA GLY A 10 9.08 2.42 5.64
C GLY A 10 9.08 3.77 6.35
N GLU A 11 9.70 4.79 5.73
CA GLU A 11 9.80 6.14 6.28
C GLU A 11 8.43 6.81 6.49
N PHE A 12 7.48 6.58 5.58
CA PHE A 12 6.11 7.07 5.75
C PHE A 12 5.49 6.54 7.05
N CYS A 13 5.61 5.24 7.30
CA CYS A 13 5.09 4.63 8.53
C CYS A 13 5.73 5.22 9.78
N LYS A 14 7.05 5.34 9.81
CA LYS A 14 7.78 5.93 10.94
C LYS A 14 7.32 7.35 11.27
N HIS A 15 7.14 8.19 10.22
CA HIS A 15 6.66 9.56 10.41
C HIS A 15 5.21 9.59 10.90
N LEU A 16 4.33 8.78 10.31
CA LEU A 16 2.92 8.73 10.71
C LEU A 16 2.76 8.28 12.16
N VAL A 17 3.51 7.29 12.59
CA VAL A 17 3.51 6.82 13.99
C VAL A 17 4.03 7.89 14.95
N LYS A 18 5.08 8.61 14.55
CA LYS A 18 5.67 9.68 15.37
C LYS A 18 4.69 10.84 15.60
N GLU A 19 3.96 11.24 14.56
CA GLU A 19 3.06 12.41 14.61
C GLU A 19 1.65 12.03 15.10
N GLY A 20 1.22 10.79 14.86
CA GLY A 20 -0.14 10.32 15.16
C GLY A 20 -0.36 9.89 16.62
N LYS A 21 -0.01 10.73 17.60
CA LYS A 21 0.00 10.40 19.04
C LYS A 21 -1.37 10.00 19.61
N ASP A 22 -2.45 10.39 18.97
CA ASP A 22 -3.81 10.08 19.37
C ASP A 22 -4.32 8.72 18.84
N PHE A 23 -3.49 8.01 18.09
CA PHE A 23 -3.80 6.73 17.49
C PHE A 23 -2.93 5.60 18.04
N SER A 24 -3.47 4.40 18.03
CA SER A 24 -2.72 3.18 18.30
C SER A 24 -2.38 2.50 16.97
N PHE A 25 -1.11 2.16 16.77
CA PHE A 25 -0.62 1.61 15.51
C PHE A 25 -0.09 0.19 15.66
N LEU A 26 -0.48 -0.71 14.75
CA LEU A 26 0.18 -1.95 14.44
C LEU A 26 1.02 -1.75 13.17
N THR A 27 2.30 -1.99 13.26
CA THR A 27 3.25 -1.76 12.16
C THR A 27 4.09 -3.00 11.87
N PRO A 28 3.48 -4.06 11.32
CA PRO A 28 4.22 -5.30 11.09
C PRO A 28 5.40 -5.06 10.13
N SER A 29 6.52 -5.66 10.47
CA SER A 29 7.66 -5.75 9.58
C SER A 29 7.35 -6.64 8.37
N LYS A 30 8.15 -6.55 7.32
CA LYS A 30 8.05 -7.46 6.17
C LYS A 30 8.19 -8.95 6.55
N LYS A 31 8.91 -9.27 7.63
CA LYS A 31 9.03 -10.65 8.11
C LYS A 31 7.74 -11.17 8.73
N GLU A 32 6.95 -10.30 9.32
CA GLU A 32 5.68 -10.64 9.98
C GLU A 32 4.50 -10.66 9.02
N ALA A 33 4.45 -9.68 8.09
CA ALA A 33 3.34 -9.52 7.14
C ALA A 33 3.83 -9.00 5.79
N ASP A 34 4.53 -9.85 5.02
CA ASP A 34 4.92 -9.52 3.64
C ASP A 34 3.66 -9.50 2.76
N VAL A 35 3.36 -8.36 2.18
CA VAL A 35 2.16 -8.15 1.35
C VAL A 35 2.07 -9.11 0.15
N ARG A 36 3.20 -9.63 -0.33
CA ARG A 36 3.26 -10.60 -1.44
C ARG A 36 2.77 -12.01 -1.07
N HIS A 37 2.70 -12.32 0.21
CA HIS A 37 2.41 -13.67 0.71
C HIS A 37 1.03 -13.73 1.37
N TYR A 38 0.01 -14.16 0.60
CA TYR A 38 -1.38 -14.25 1.02
C TYR A 38 -1.56 -14.94 2.38
N TRP A 39 -0.98 -16.14 2.56
CA TRP A 39 -1.16 -16.92 3.78
C TRP A 39 -0.47 -16.31 5.01
N GLN A 40 0.62 -15.59 4.81
CA GLN A 40 1.28 -14.87 5.90
C GLN A 40 0.41 -13.70 6.36
N LEU A 41 -0.19 -12.97 5.42
CA LEU A 41 -1.13 -11.90 5.71
C LEU A 41 -2.38 -12.44 6.39
N ASP A 42 -2.97 -13.51 5.87
CA ASP A 42 -4.16 -14.12 6.45
C ASP A 42 -3.94 -14.53 7.90
N ARG A 43 -2.81 -15.19 8.18
CA ARG A 43 -2.42 -15.55 9.54
C ARG A 43 -2.27 -14.30 10.43
N TYR A 44 -1.61 -13.25 9.93
CA TYR A 44 -1.40 -12.02 10.69
C TYR A 44 -2.73 -11.34 11.00
N PHE A 45 -3.60 -11.16 10.00
CA PHE A 45 -4.92 -10.58 10.18
C PHE A 45 -5.78 -11.39 11.14
N TYR A 46 -5.82 -12.72 10.98
CA TYR A 46 -6.54 -13.61 11.88
C TYR A 46 -6.12 -13.44 13.34
N THR A 47 -4.81 -13.40 13.59
CA THR A 47 -4.28 -13.28 14.95
C THR A 47 -4.57 -11.92 15.58
N HIS A 48 -4.49 -10.85 14.79
CA HIS A 48 -4.55 -9.46 15.29
C HIS A 48 -5.86 -8.72 14.96
N GLN A 49 -6.88 -9.40 14.39
CA GLN A 49 -8.11 -8.75 13.89
C GLN A 49 -8.86 -7.89 14.93
N SER A 50 -8.72 -8.20 16.23
CA SER A 50 -9.31 -7.42 17.31
C SER A 50 -8.49 -6.21 17.74
N GLU A 51 -7.26 -6.06 17.21
CA GLU A 51 -6.31 -5.04 17.62
C GLU A 51 -6.30 -3.81 16.71
N PHE A 52 -7.00 -3.87 15.56
CA PHE A 52 -7.12 -2.73 14.63
C PHE A 52 -8.51 -2.62 14.02
N ASP A 53 -8.88 -1.39 13.69
CA ASP A 53 -10.18 -1.05 13.13
C ASP A 53 -10.13 -0.86 11.61
N PHE A 54 -9.01 -0.33 11.08
CA PHE A 54 -8.79 -0.21 9.66
C PHE A 54 -7.29 -0.29 9.28
N VAL A 55 -7.02 -0.33 7.99
CA VAL A 55 -5.69 -0.53 7.41
C VAL A 55 -5.28 0.71 6.61
N ILE A 56 -4.06 1.22 6.85
CA ILE A 56 -3.37 2.12 5.94
C ILE A 56 -2.38 1.29 5.14
N HIS A 57 -2.64 1.14 3.83
CA HIS A 57 -1.74 0.37 2.97
C HIS A 57 -0.67 1.27 2.35
N ALA A 58 0.53 1.23 2.95
CA ALA A 58 1.73 1.93 2.49
C ALA A 58 2.85 0.98 2.03
N GLY A 59 2.60 -0.32 2.05
CA GLY A 59 3.56 -1.35 1.63
C GLY A 59 3.72 -1.40 0.11
N ALA A 60 4.69 -0.67 -0.43
CA ALA A 60 4.99 -0.61 -1.86
C ALA A 60 6.49 -0.43 -2.11
N ILE A 61 6.96 -0.82 -3.29
CA ILE A 61 8.24 -0.38 -3.83
C ILE A 61 8.01 0.94 -4.55
N THR A 62 8.71 2.00 -4.13
CA THR A 62 8.59 3.33 -4.69
C THR A 62 9.91 3.86 -5.25
N ARG A 63 11.05 3.46 -4.71
CA ARG A 63 12.39 3.93 -5.08
C ARG A 63 13.43 2.83 -4.93
N PRO A 64 14.53 2.87 -5.71
CA PRO A 64 14.77 3.78 -6.83
C PRO A 64 13.85 3.47 -8.01
N MET A 65 13.52 4.48 -8.84
CA MET A 65 12.59 4.32 -9.97
C MET A 65 13.05 3.27 -10.99
N VAL A 66 14.36 3.13 -11.18
CA VAL A 66 14.97 2.16 -12.11
C VAL A 66 14.58 0.70 -11.79
N ILE A 67 14.27 0.37 -10.54
CA ILE A 67 13.89 -1.01 -10.16
C ILE A 67 12.63 -1.48 -10.88
N HIS A 68 11.72 -0.55 -11.23
CA HIS A 68 10.49 -0.88 -11.93
C HIS A 68 10.75 -1.23 -13.40
N GLU A 69 11.84 -0.73 -13.97
CA GLU A 69 12.29 -1.03 -15.33
C GLU A 69 13.13 -2.31 -15.35
N ASP A 70 14.11 -2.42 -14.46
CA ASP A 70 15.09 -3.52 -14.43
C ASP A 70 14.49 -4.81 -13.86
N ASN A 71 13.57 -4.71 -12.91
CA ASN A 71 12.90 -5.86 -12.30
C ASN A 71 11.38 -5.64 -12.19
N PRO A 72 10.66 -5.60 -13.32
CA PRO A 72 9.22 -5.37 -13.31
C PRO A 72 8.44 -6.44 -12.54
N LYS A 73 8.97 -7.68 -12.49
CA LYS A 73 8.36 -8.76 -11.71
C LYS A 73 8.24 -8.38 -10.24
N LEU A 74 9.30 -7.86 -9.63
CA LEU A 74 9.29 -7.46 -8.22
C LEU A 74 8.29 -6.32 -7.96
N SER A 75 8.21 -5.38 -8.90
CA SER A 75 7.22 -4.28 -8.85
C SER A 75 5.78 -4.82 -8.92
N ILE A 76 5.50 -5.73 -9.84
CA ILE A 76 4.18 -6.36 -9.98
C ILE A 76 3.82 -7.15 -8.70
N GLU A 77 4.72 -8.00 -8.24
CA GLU A 77 4.48 -8.83 -7.05
C GLU A 77 4.22 -7.97 -5.79
N THR A 78 4.93 -6.86 -5.63
CA THR A 78 4.78 -6.03 -4.43
C THR A 78 3.64 -5.04 -4.57
N ASN A 79 3.61 -4.25 -5.65
CA ASN A 79 2.65 -3.15 -5.77
C ASN A 79 1.27 -3.59 -6.26
N ILE A 80 1.19 -4.63 -7.11
CA ILE A 80 -0.09 -5.11 -7.63
C ILE A 80 -0.61 -6.28 -6.79
N VAL A 81 0.10 -7.41 -6.79
CA VAL A 81 -0.34 -8.61 -6.07
C VAL A 81 -0.41 -8.32 -4.56
N GLY A 82 0.59 -7.63 -4.01
CA GLY A 82 0.61 -7.24 -2.60
C GLY A 82 -0.59 -6.38 -2.21
N THR A 83 -0.95 -5.38 -3.01
CA THR A 83 -2.14 -4.56 -2.72
C THR A 83 -3.43 -5.36 -2.87
N ALA A 84 -3.54 -6.20 -3.91
CA ALA A 84 -4.70 -7.08 -4.07
C ALA A 84 -4.88 -8.01 -2.86
N ASN A 85 -3.79 -8.59 -2.35
CA ASN A 85 -3.84 -9.40 -1.13
C ASN A 85 -4.35 -8.61 0.08
N ILE A 86 -3.91 -7.36 0.27
CA ILE A 86 -4.39 -6.51 1.37
C ILE A 86 -5.88 -6.20 1.21
N VAL A 87 -6.35 -5.90 0.00
CA VAL A 87 -7.78 -5.68 -0.27
C VAL A 87 -8.59 -6.93 0.10
N LEU A 88 -8.15 -8.12 -0.32
CA LEU A 88 -8.79 -9.39 0.03
C LEU A 88 -8.81 -9.64 1.55
N MET A 89 -7.73 -9.29 2.26
CA MET A 89 -7.71 -9.38 3.72
C MET A 89 -8.70 -8.40 4.35
N CYS A 90 -8.74 -7.16 3.87
CA CYS A 90 -9.67 -6.16 4.39
C CYS A 90 -11.13 -6.57 4.17
N GLU A 91 -11.45 -7.13 3.02
CA GLU A 91 -12.78 -7.70 2.73
C GLU A 91 -13.10 -8.86 3.67
N ARG A 92 -12.22 -9.87 3.73
CA ARG A 92 -12.40 -11.07 4.55
C ARG A 92 -12.60 -10.77 6.04
N TYR A 93 -11.86 -9.81 6.58
CA TYR A 93 -11.89 -9.45 8.01
C TYR A 93 -12.74 -8.21 8.30
N ASN A 94 -13.52 -7.75 7.32
CA ASN A 94 -14.40 -6.56 7.41
C ASN A 94 -13.66 -5.32 7.95
N LYS A 95 -12.50 -5.01 7.34
CA LYS A 95 -11.69 -3.83 7.66
C LYS A 95 -11.75 -2.81 6.53
N LYS A 96 -11.81 -1.53 6.90
CA LYS A 96 -11.68 -0.45 5.92
C LYS A 96 -10.22 -0.27 5.52
N ILE A 97 -9.98 0.14 4.28
CA ILE A 97 -8.65 0.39 3.76
C ILE A 97 -8.49 1.84 3.31
N VAL A 98 -7.32 2.41 3.62
CA VAL A 98 -6.81 3.65 3.03
C VAL A 98 -5.58 3.27 2.21
N TYR A 99 -5.63 3.48 0.90
CA TYR A 99 -4.54 3.19 -0.01
C TYR A 99 -3.72 4.45 -0.29
N ILE A 100 -2.40 4.37 -0.09
CA ILE A 100 -1.50 5.49 -0.41
C ILE A 100 -1.19 5.44 -1.90
N SER A 101 -1.74 6.39 -2.66
CA SER A 101 -1.53 6.54 -4.10
C SER A 101 -0.31 7.46 -4.40
N THR A 102 -0.20 7.94 -5.62
CA THR A 102 0.89 8.79 -6.12
C THR A 102 0.39 9.63 -7.29
N ASP A 103 1.01 10.80 -7.50
CA ASP A 103 0.84 11.65 -8.67
C ASP A 103 1.38 11.03 -9.98
N TYR A 104 2.25 10.02 -9.91
CA TYR A 104 2.73 9.26 -11.08
C TYR A 104 1.62 8.52 -11.85
N VAL A 105 0.39 8.53 -11.35
CA VAL A 105 -0.79 8.01 -12.09
C VAL A 105 -1.24 8.97 -13.21
N TYR A 106 -0.80 10.21 -13.18
CA TYR A 106 -1.05 11.21 -14.23
C TYR A 106 0.09 11.27 -15.25
N GLU A 107 -0.18 11.90 -16.39
CA GLU A 107 0.76 12.01 -17.51
C GLU A 107 1.96 12.93 -17.19
N GLY A 108 1.77 13.92 -16.32
CA GLY A 108 2.83 14.81 -15.88
C GLY A 108 3.22 15.90 -16.88
N ILE A 109 2.37 16.20 -17.86
CA ILE A 109 2.64 17.22 -18.89
C ILE A 109 2.16 18.61 -18.43
N ASP A 110 0.90 18.70 -17.97
CA ASP A 110 0.25 20.00 -17.72
C ASP A 110 0.39 20.49 -16.27
N GLY A 111 0.57 19.61 -15.32
CA GLY A 111 0.57 19.94 -13.88
C GLY A 111 -0.83 20.29 -13.32
N ASN A 112 -0.90 20.57 -12.01
CA ASN A 112 -2.14 20.94 -11.30
C ASN A 112 -3.31 19.97 -11.51
N TYR A 113 -3.01 18.68 -11.61
CA TYR A 113 -4.01 17.62 -11.75
C TYR A 113 -4.93 17.53 -10.53
N ASN A 114 -6.18 17.16 -10.79
CA ASN A 114 -7.20 16.88 -9.78
C ASN A 114 -7.79 15.46 -9.98
N GLU A 115 -8.65 15.03 -9.08
CA GLU A 115 -9.18 13.67 -9.06
C GLU A 115 -10.10 13.33 -10.26
N ALA A 116 -10.59 14.33 -10.99
CA ALA A 116 -11.42 14.15 -12.19
C ALA A 116 -10.60 14.06 -13.49
N ASP A 117 -9.30 14.36 -13.42
CA ASP A 117 -8.44 14.33 -14.59
C ASP A 117 -8.12 12.90 -15.05
N PRO A 118 -7.95 12.65 -16.35
CA PRO A 118 -7.61 11.34 -16.87
C PRO A 118 -6.28 10.82 -16.32
N MET A 119 -6.29 9.67 -15.70
CA MET A 119 -5.08 8.99 -15.26
C MET A 119 -4.40 8.29 -16.43
N LYS A 120 -3.20 8.71 -16.79
CA LYS A 120 -2.41 8.22 -17.92
C LYS A 120 -0.94 8.08 -17.53
N PRO A 121 -0.58 7.10 -16.69
CA PRO A 121 0.80 6.92 -16.27
C PRO A 121 1.69 6.53 -17.45
N PHE A 122 2.89 7.11 -17.54
CA PHE A 122 3.88 6.74 -18.55
C PHE A 122 5.01 5.84 -18.01
N THR A 123 5.07 5.63 -16.67
CA THR A 123 6.06 4.78 -16.03
C THR A 123 5.45 3.45 -15.58
N LYS A 124 6.26 2.39 -15.53
CA LYS A 124 5.82 1.10 -14.96
C LYS A 124 5.42 1.25 -13.49
N TYR A 125 6.08 2.13 -12.74
CA TYR A 125 5.67 2.46 -11.38
C TYR A 125 4.25 3.04 -11.34
N GLY A 126 3.98 4.08 -12.11
CA GLY A 126 2.65 4.69 -12.20
C GLY A 126 1.57 3.66 -12.57
N TRP A 127 1.83 2.82 -13.56
CA TRP A 127 0.93 1.71 -13.94
C TRP A 127 0.70 0.73 -12.78
N SER A 128 1.76 0.37 -12.05
CA SER A 128 1.63 -0.54 -10.91
C SER A 128 0.80 0.03 -9.76
N LYS A 129 0.76 1.35 -9.63
CA LYS A 129 -0.05 2.04 -8.63
C LYS A 129 -1.48 2.29 -9.11
N LEU A 130 -1.67 2.63 -10.39
CA LEU A 130 -2.99 2.89 -10.98
C LEU A 130 -3.87 1.64 -11.00
N SER A 131 -3.31 0.48 -11.31
CA SER A 131 -4.05 -0.78 -11.54
C SER A 131 -5.01 -1.14 -10.40
N LEU A 132 -4.81 -0.59 -9.20
CA LEU A 132 -5.56 -0.93 -7.99
C LEU A 132 -6.38 0.23 -7.40
N ILE A 133 -6.33 1.42 -8.00
CA ILE A 133 -7.11 2.58 -7.51
C ILE A 133 -8.62 2.31 -7.64
N HIS A 134 -9.03 1.56 -8.65
CA HIS A 134 -10.44 1.28 -8.92
C HIS A 134 -11.00 0.04 -8.19
N ILE A 135 -10.18 -0.64 -7.41
CA ILE A 135 -10.62 -1.77 -6.59
C ILE A 135 -11.17 -1.30 -5.25
#